data_da7342726e95c86aba85f82ea39ac628
#
_entry.id   da7342726e95c86aba85f82ea39ac628
#
_cell.length_a   1.000
_cell.length_b   1.000
_cell.length_c   1.000
_cell.angle_alpha   90.00
_cell.angle_beta   90.00
_cell.angle_gamma   90.00
#
_symmetry.space_group_name_H-M   'P 1'
#
loop_
_entity.id
_entity.type
_entity.pdbx_description
1 polymer ?
#
loop_
_entity_poly.entity_id
_entity_poly.type
_entity_poly.pdbx_seq_one_letter_code
_entity_poly.pdbx_strand_id
1 'polypeptide(L)'
;LDLVVANAGVSAGPGKNGESSELTRRIFAVNVNGVLNTVLPALEKMTPRGHGQIALLSSLAGYRGLPSAPAYSGSKNAVRAWGEAIRGYIKPYGIEINVVCPGFVKSRITEKNTFPMPFLMSANKAAAIIANGLAKNKGRITFPPLLAFAAWATSCLPAPIAEFFLTKLPKKGG
;
A
#
# COMPACT_ATOMS: atom_id res chain seq x y z
N LEU A 1 -13.83 5.24 19.19
CA LEU A 1 -12.93 4.89 18.09
C LEU A 1 -13.67 5.14 16.78
N ASP A 2 -13.37 6.25 16.11
CA ASP A 2 -14.11 6.69 14.94
C ASP A 2 -13.29 6.58 13.65
N LEU A 3 -11.96 6.72 13.77
CA LEU A 3 -11.02 6.52 12.66
C LEU A 3 -9.82 5.68 13.12
N VAL A 4 -9.48 4.68 12.32
CA VAL A 4 -8.24 3.90 12.47
C VAL A 4 -7.41 4.02 11.20
N VAL A 5 -6.11 4.25 11.35
CA VAL A 5 -5.16 4.30 10.23
C VAL A 5 -4.10 3.20 10.40
N ALA A 6 -4.25 2.12 9.66
CA ALA A 6 -3.27 1.03 9.64
C ALA A 6 -2.09 1.43 8.73
N ASN A 7 -1.15 2.19 9.32
CA ASN A 7 -0.05 2.84 8.60
C ASN A 7 1.28 2.10 8.69
N ALA A 8 1.50 1.27 9.72
CA ALA A 8 2.78 0.61 9.93
C ALA A 8 3.23 -0.18 8.67
N GLY A 9 4.49 -0.04 8.33
CA GLY A 9 5.04 -0.74 7.18
C GLY A 9 6.56 -0.62 7.09
N VAL A 10 7.17 -1.65 6.52
CA VAL A 10 8.59 -1.72 6.24
C VAL A 10 8.82 -2.10 4.78
N SER A 11 9.96 -1.72 4.26
CA SER A 11 10.36 -2.04 2.89
C SER A 11 11.85 -2.27 2.82
N ALA A 12 12.24 -3.22 2.02
CA ALA A 12 13.62 -3.43 1.60
C ALA A 12 13.62 -3.89 0.13
N GLY A 13 14.76 -3.88 -0.50
CA GLY A 13 14.97 -4.48 -1.81
C GLY A 13 15.82 -5.75 -1.69
N PRO A 14 16.00 -6.48 -2.80
CA PRO A 14 16.74 -7.74 -2.82
C PRO A 14 18.24 -7.58 -2.56
N GLY A 15 18.77 -6.34 -2.53
CA GLY A 15 20.20 -6.12 -2.41
C GLY A 15 21.01 -6.80 -3.51
N LYS A 16 22.31 -7.06 -3.23
CA LYS A 16 23.18 -7.79 -4.16
C LYS A 16 22.92 -9.31 -4.17
N ASN A 17 22.45 -9.85 -3.05
CA ASN A 17 22.30 -11.30 -2.82
C ASN A 17 20.85 -11.80 -2.89
N GLY A 18 19.91 -10.98 -3.38
CA GLY A 18 18.50 -11.30 -3.38
C GLY A 18 17.80 -11.00 -2.04
N GLU A 19 16.50 -11.21 -2.00
CA GLU A 19 15.68 -11.06 -0.79
C GLU A 19 15.79 -12.31 0.09
N SER A 20 16.31 -12.19 1.32
CA SER A 20 16.41 -13.34 2.23
C SER A 20 15.04 -13.81 2.71
N SER A 21 14.94 -15.10 3.10
CA SER A 21 13.71 -15.65 3.67
C SER A 21 13.27 -14.91 4.94
N GLU A 22 14.22 -14.50 5.79
CA GLU A 22 13.95 -13.74 7.01
C GLU A 22 13.37 -12.36 6.67
N LEU A 23 13.98 -11.64 5.73
CA LEU A 23 13.50 -10.33 5.28
C LEU A 23 12.10 -10.42 4.68
N THR A 24 11.86 -11.41 3.83
CA THR A 24 10.54 -11.66 3.23
C THR A 24 9.50 -11.89 4.33
N ARG A 25 9.75 -12.80 5.28
CA ARG A 25 8.85 -13.07 6.41
C ARG A 25 8.59 -11.82 7.26
N ARG A 26 9.63 -11.04 7.56
CA ARG A 26 9.52 -9.80 8.33
C ARG A 26 8.64 -8.77 7.62
N ILE A 27 8.80 -8.60 6.31
CA ILE A 27 7.97 -7.66 5.52
C ILE A 27 6.51 -8.08 5.58
N PHE A 28 6.20 -9.36 5.37
CA PHE A 28 4.82 -9.85 5.45
C PHE A 28 4.24 -9.76 6.87
N ALA A 29 5.03 -10.10 7.88
CA ALA A 29 4.60 -9.98 9.28
C ALA A 29 4.21 -8.54 9.65
N VAL A 30 4.99 -7.54 9.24
CA VAL A 30 4.68 -6.14 9.54
C VAL A 30 3.58 -5.61 8.63
N ASN A 31 3.72 -5.79 7.31
CA ASN A 31 2.86 -5.11 6.34
C ASN A 31 1.49 -5.76 6.18
N VAL A 32 1.35 -7.05 6.46
CA VAL A 32 0.09 -7.80 6.33
C VAL A 32 -0.46 -8.14 7.71
N ASN A 33 0.25 -8.94 8.51
CA ASN A 33 -0.26 -9.34 9.82
C ASN A 33 -0.42 -8.13 10.76
N GLY A 34 0.49 -7.14 10.71
CA GLY A 34 0.35 -5.88 11.45
C GLY A 34 -0.91 -5.11 11.07
N VAL A 35 -1.27 -5.10 9.79
CA VAL A 35 -2.54 -4.50 9.32
C VAL A 35 -3.74 -5.28 9.87
N LEU A 36 -3.73 -6.61 9.77
CA LEU A 36 -4.81 -7.46 10.30
C LEU A 36 -4.98 -7.27 11.82
N ASN A 37 -3.87 -7.28 12.57
CA ASN A 37 -3.87 -7.06 14.03
C ASN A 37 -4.38 -5.67 14.43
N THR A 38 -4.33 -4.68 13.54
CA THR A 38 -4.88 -3.34 13.77
C THR A 38 -6.36 -3.27 13.38
N VAL A 39 -6.71 -3.86 12.25
CA VAL A 39 -8.03 -3.68 11.63
C VAL A 39 -9.08 -4.60 12.24
N LEU A 40 -8.77 -5.87 12.49
CA LEU A 40 -9.75 -6.83 12.99
C LEU A 40 -10.33 -6.41 14.34
N PRO A 41 -9.52 -6.04 15.36
CA PRO A 41 -10.06 -5.55 16.63
C PRO A 41 -10.83 -4.21 16.48
N ALA A 42 -10.45 -3.36 15.52
CA ALA A 42 -11.18 -2.13 15.23
C ALA A 42 -12.58 -2.45 14.67
N LEU A 43 -12.68 -3.39 13.74
CA LEU A 43 -13.96 -3.86 13.19
C LEU A 43 -14.87 -4.43 14.26
N GLU A 44 -14.33 -5.26 15.17
CA GLU A 44 -15.09 -5.81 16.32
C GLU A 44 -15.71 -4.72 17.20
N LYS A 45 -15.03 -3.57 17.35
CA LYS A 45 -15.52 -2.43 18.13
C LYS A 45 -16.46 -1.50 17.34
N MET A 46 -16.25 -1.36 16.05
CA MET A 46 -17.03 -0.46 15.20
C MET A 46 -18.35 -1.10 14.73
N THR A 47 -18.34 -2.39 14.39
CA THR A 47 -19.52 -3.09 13.84
C THR A 47 -20.75 -3.01 14.72
N PRO A 48 -20.68 -3.26 16.06
CA PRO A 48 -21.86 -3.13 16.92
C PRO A 48 -22.38 -1.69 17.05
N ARG A 49 -21.52 -0.70 16.80
CA ARG A 49 -21.87 0.74 16.83
C ARG A 49 -22.51 1.21 15.53
N GLY A 50 -22.39 0.45 14.45
CA GLY A 50 -22.90 0.81 13.15
C GLY A 50 -22.18 2.00 12.47
N HIS A 51 -21.02 2.41 12.95
CA HIS A 51 -20.22 3.49 12.33
C HIS A 51 -18.74 3.37 12.68
N GLY A 52 -17.91 3.86 11.76
CA GLY A 52 -16.46 3.94 11.87
C GLY A 52 -15.78 3.99 10.52
N GLN A 53 -14.53 4.42 10.50
CA GLN A 53 -13.74 4.53 9.27
C GLN A 53 -12.35 3.93 9.49
N ILE A 54 -11.87 3.15 8.51
CA ILE A 54 -10.55 2.51 8.56
C ILE A 54 -9.79 2.80 7.27
N ALA A 55 -8.60 3.39 7.41
CA ALA A 55 -7.67 3.64 6.31
C ALA A 55 -6.57 2.58 6.30
N LEU A 56 -6.36 1.92 5.18
CA LEU A 56 -5.34 0.88 4.96
C LEU A 56 -4.22 1.45 4.08
N LEU A 57 -2.99 1.55 4.62
CA LEU A 57 -1.84 2.03 3.86
C LEU A 57 -1.23 0.92 3.01
N SER A 58 -1.62 0.89 1.73
CA SER A 58 -0.98 0.12 0.68
C SER A 58 0.14 0.94 -0.01
N SER A 59 0.28 0.86 -1.31
CA SER A 59 1.23 1.58 -2.16
C SER A 59 0.85 1.42 -3.64
N LEU A 60 1.32 2.31 -4.51
CA LEU A 60 1.31 2.07 -5.96
C LEU A 60 2.12 0.83 -6.34
N ALA A 61 3.15 0.46 -5.55
CA ALA A 61 3.87 -0.81 -5.68
C ALA A 61 2.99 -2.05 -5.45
N GLY A 62 1.81 -1.91 -4.85
CA GLY A 62 0.83 -2.97 -4.67
C GLY A 62 -0.10 -3.21 -5.86
N TYR A 63 0.10 -2.52 -7.00
CA TYR A 63 -0.70 -2.78 -8.21
C TYR A 63 -0.21 -3.98 -9.00
N ARG A 64 1.11 -4.20 -9.00
CA ARG A 64 1.76 -5.33 -9.67
C ARG A 64 2.99 -5.77 -8.89
N GLY A 65 3.34 -7.06 -8.96
CA GLY A 65 4.60 -7.56 -8.42
C GLY A 65 5.81 -6.87 -9.06
N LEU A 66 6.71 -6.33 -8.23
CA LEU A 66 7.91 -5.62 -8.68
C LEU A 66 9.14 -6.49 -8.43
N PRO A 67 9.90 -6.88 -9.47
CA PRO A 67 11.15 -7.64 -9.32
C PRO A 67 12.19 -6.93 -8.43
N SER A 68 12.12 -5.59 -8.37
CA SER A 68 12.99 -4.77 -7.52
C SER A 68 12.61 -4.76 -6.02
N ALA A 69 11.45 -5.28 -5.64
CA ALA A 69 10.97 -5.35 -4.25
C ALA A 69 9.85 -6.41 -4.11
N PRO A 70 10.15 -7.72 -4.28
CA PRO A 70 9.13 -8.76 -4.36
C PRO A 70 8.24 -8.85 -3.12
N ALA A 71 8.81 -9.00 -1.92
CA ALA A 71 8.05 -9.09 -0.69
C ALA A 71 7.26 -7.81 -0.39
N TYR A 72 7.86 -6.63 -0.63
CA TYR A 72 7.16 -5.38 -0.41
C TYR A 72 5.96 -5.24 -1.34
N SER A 73 6.14 -5.41 -2.65
CA SER A 73 5.03 -5.30 -3.61
C SER A 73 3.95 -6.35 -3.36
N GLY A 74 4.34 -7.60 -3.07
CA GLY A 74 3.42 -8.67 -2.70
C GLY A 74 2.60 -8.34 -1.46
N SER A 75 3.25 -7.85 -0.38
CA SER A 75 2.56 -7.46 0.86
C SER A 75 1.60 -6.29 0.64
N LYS A 76 1.98 -5.28 -0.16
CA LYS A 76 1.12 -4.12 -0.45
C LYS A 76 -0.03 -4.47 -1.40
N ASN A 77 0.17 -5.44 -2.30
CA ASN A 77 -0.92 -6.01 -3.12
C ASN A 77 -1.94 -6.73 -2.23
N ALA A 78 -1.49 -7.58 -1.29
CA ALA A 78 -2.38 -8.27 -0.36
C ALA A 78 -3.24 -7.29 0.44
N VAL A 79 -2.66 -6.24 1.01
CA VAL A 79 -3.39 -5.19 1.75
C VAL A 79 -4.38 -4.46 0.85
N ARG A 80 -4.00 -4.14 -0.39
CA ARG A 80 -4.89 -3.48 -1.35
C ARG A 80 -6.08 -4.34 -1.71
N ALA A 81 -5.82 -5.57 -2.15
CA ALA A 81 -6.86 -6.49 -2.60
C ALA A 81 -7.84 -6.84 -1.47
N TRP A 82 -7.31 -7.13 -0.28
CA TRP A 82 -8.13 -7.38 0.90
C TRP A 82 -8.95 -6.16 1.31
N GLY A 83 -8.33 -4.98 1.33
CA GLY A 83 -9.02 -3.72 1.68
C GLY A 83 -10.14 -3.37 0.72
N GLU A 84 -9.95 -3.59 -0.58
CA GLU A 84 -11.00 -3.39 -1.60
C GLU A 84 -12.16 -4.38 -1.42
N ALA A 85 -11.84 -5.65 -1.12
CA ALA A 85 -12.85 -6.68 -0.89
C ALA A 85 -13.65 -6.43 0.39
N ILE A 86 -12.96 -6.17 1.51
CA ILE A 86 -13.64 -5.97 2.81
C ILE A 86 -14.48 -4.68 2.81
N ARG A 87 -14.13 -3.65 2.02
CA ARG A 87 -14.95 -2.46 1.86
C ARG A 87 -16.37 -2.80 1.41
N GLY A 88 -16.52 -3.67 0.42
CA GLY A 88 -17.84 -4.13 -0.04
C GLY A 88 -18.56 -4.97 1.00
N TYR A 89 -17.82 -5.88 1.62
CA TYR A 89 -18.35 -6.82 2.62
C TYR A 89 -18.86 -6.12 3.88
N ILE A 90 -18.14 -5.13 4.40
CA ILE A 90 -18.48 -4.47 5.67
C ILE A 90 -19.44 -3.27 5.52
N LYS A 91 -19.65 -2.79 4.31
CA LYS A 91 -20.52 -1.63 4.03
C LYS A 91 -21.91 -1.70 4.66
N PRO A 92 -22.63 -2.84 4.66
CA PRO A 92 -23.94 -2.96 5.29
C PRO A 92 -23.94 -2.70 6.80
N TYR A 93 -22.77 -2.80 7.44
CA TYR A 93 -22.60 -2.55 8.87
C TYR A 93 -22.23 -1.11 9.21
N GLY A 94 -22.31 -0.18 8.24
CA GLY A 94 -22.04 1.24 8.44
C GLY A 94 -20.55 1.59 8.60
N ILE A 95 -19.63 0.69 8.25
CA ILE A 95 -18.19 0.90 8.36
C ILE A 95 -17.60 1.28 7.00
N GLU A 96 -16.76 2.32 7.01
CA GLU A 96 -16.08 2.81 5.82
C GLU A 96 -14.63 2.30 5.77
N ILE A 97 -14.23 1.69 4.65
CA ILE A 97 -12.87 1.26 4.40
C ILE A 97 -12.29 2.07 3.24
N ASN A 98 -11.09 2.63 3.44
CA ASN A 98 -10.38 3.40 2.44
C ASN A 98 -8.99 2.81 2.21
N VAL A 99 -8.67 2.43 0.98
CA VAL A 99 -7.34 1.93 0.62
C VAL A 99 -6.50 3.07 0.08
N VAL A 100 -5.40 3.37 0.75
CA VAL A 100 -4.48 4.44 0.37
C VAL A 100 -3.30 3.85 -0.37
N CYS A 101 -3.07 4.29 -1.60
CA CYS A 101 -2.00 3.81 -2.47
C CYS A 101 -1.10 4.98 -2.88
N PRO A 102 -0.17 5.42 -2.02
CA PRO A 102 0.77 6.48 -2.34
C PRO A 102 1.87 6.01 -3.29
N GLY A 103 2.40 6.95 -4.08
CA GLY A 103 3.70 6.82 -4.71
C GLY A 103 4.84 7.12 -3.74
N PHE A 104 5.84 7.87 -4.18
CA PHE A 104 6.98 8.22 -3.33
C PHE A 104 6.63 9.38 -2.40
N VAL A 105 6.72 9.13 -1.09
CA VAL A 105 6.53 10.12 -0.02
C VAL A 105 7.78 10.15 0.85
N LYS A 106 8.30 11.33 1.17
CA LYS A 106 9.48 11.49 2.06
C LYS A 106 9.21 10.80 3.40
N SER A 107 10.02 9.81 3.73
CA SER A 107 9.90 8.98 4.93
C SER A 107 11.16 8.15 5.14
N ARG A 108 11.31 7.53 6.30
CA ARG A 108 12.41 6.58 6.58
C ARG A 108 12.53 5.45 5.53
N ILE A 109 11.44 5.08 4.87
CA ILE A 109 11.45 4.08 3.78
C ILE A 109 12.12 4.63 2.53
N THR A 110 11.81 5.89 2.16
CA THR A 110 12.32 6.52 0.95
C THR A 110 13.73 7.09 1.10
N GLU A 111 14.15 7.44 2.31
CA GLU A 111 15.51 7.91 2.61
C GLU A 111 16.59 6.86 2.27
N LYS A 112 16.24 5.59 2.33
CA LYS A 112 17.13 4.48 1.98
C LYS A 112 17.20 4.18 0.48
N ASN A 113 16.41 4.85 -0.34
CA ASN A 113 16.39 4.61 -1.77
C ASN A 113 17.51 5.39 -2.47
N THR A 114 18.28 4.70 -3.30
CA THR A 114 19.39 5.26 -4.09
C THR A 114 19.04 5.48 -5.56
N PHE A 115 17.78 5.27 -5.94
CA PHE A 115 17.28 5.39 -7.31
C PHE A 115 16.36 6.60 -7.46
N PRO A 116 16.14 7.09 -8.71
CA PRO A 116 15.23 8.19 -8.97
C PRO A 116 13.81 7.91 -8.49
N MET A 117 13.22 8.84 -7.75
CA MET A 117 11.87 8.77 -7.23
C MET A 117 11.01 9.86 -7.87
N PRO A 118 10.43 9.60 -9.05
CA PRO A 118 9.62 10.61 -9.73
C PRO A 118 8.41 11.02 -8.87
N PHE A 119 8.12 12.33 -8.89
CA PHE A 119 7.02 12.92 -8.12
C PHE A 119 7.13 12.72 -6.60
N LEU A 120 8.34 12.61 -6.05
CA LEU A 120 8.55 12.55 -4.60
C LEU A 120 7.88 13.75 -3.94
N MET A 121 7.01 13.50 -2.97
CA MET A 121 6.29 14.57 -2.25
C MET A 121 6.58 14.56 -0.76
N SER A 122 6.31 15.70 -0.11
CA SER A 122 6.44 15.81 1.34
C SER A 122 5.34 15.00 2.07
N ALA A 123 5.65 14.57 3.30
CA ALA A 123 4.69 13.88 4.16
C ALA A 123 3.42 14.73 4.41
N ASN A 124 3.58 16.04 4.63
CA ASN A 124 2.45 16.95 4.87
C ASN A 124 1.50 17.02 3.65
N LYS A 125 2.06 17.10 2.43
CA LYS A 125 1.25 17.08 1.20
C LYS A 125 0.51 15.75 1.04
N ALA A 126 1.18 14.64 1.29
CA ALA A 126 0.56 13.32 1.25
C ALA A 126 -0.56 13.19 2.29
N ALA A 127 -0.33 13.63 3.52
CA ALA A 127 -1.32 13.63 4.60
C ALA A 127 -2.57 14.45 4.25
N ALA A 128 -2.40 15.63 3.65
CA ALA A 128 -3.54 16.46 3.21
C ALA A 128 -4.37 15.76 2.12
N ILE A 129 -3.72 15.09 1.16
CA ILE A 129 -4.42 14.31 0.11
C ILE A 129 -5.20 13.15 0.74
N ILE A 130 -4.59 12.43 1.70
CA ILE A 130 -5.22 11.33 2.41
C ILE A 130 -6.42 11.83 3.19
N ALA A 131 -6.26 12.87 4.02
CA ALA A 131 -7.34 13.44 4.84
C ALA A 131 -8.54 13.86 3.98
N ASN A 132 -8.31 14.55 2.86
CA ASN A 132 -9.37 14.92 1.92
C ASN A 132 -10.03 13.70 1.26
N GLY A 133 -9.26 12.65 0.99
CA GLY A 133 -9.79 11.40 0.45
C GLY A 133 -10.67 10.63 1.46
N LEU A 134 -10.26 10.60 2.73
CA LEU A 134 -11.02 10.03 3.84
C LEU A 134 -12.32 10.79 4.09
N ALA A 135 -12.26 12.12 4.16
CA ALA A 135 -13.45 12.96 4.33
C ALA A 135 -14.50 12.77 3.24
N LYS A 136 -14.07 12.37 2.03
CA LYS A 136 -14.96 12.04 0.90
C LYS A 136 -15.27 10.55 0.77
N ASN A 137 -14.91 9.75 1.74
CA ASN A 137 -15.03 8.29 1.73
C ASN A 137 -14.61 7.63 0.41
N LYS A 138 -13.49 8.06 -0.18
CA LYS A 138 -12.99 7.46 -1.42
C LYS A 138 -12.53 6.03 -1.18
N GLY A 139 -13.08 5.07 -1.92
CA GLY A 139 -12.70 3.66 -1.81
C GLY A 139 -11.21 3.42 -2.02
N ARG A 140 -10.62 4.15 -2.97
CA ARG A 140 -9.18 4.14 -3.22
C ARG A 140 -8.65 5.58 -3.33
N ILE A 141 -7.59 5.88 -2.57
CA ILE A 141 -6.93 7.18 -2.54
C ILE A 141 -5.53 6.99 -3.14
N THR A 142 -5.37 7.33 -4.42
CA THR A 142 -4.13 7.13 -5.19
C THR A 142 -3.50 8.46 -5.56
N PHE A 143 -2.20 8.57 -5.42
CA PHE A 143 -1.45 9.76 -5.80
C PHE A 143 0.06 9.46 -5.98
N PRO A 144 0.79 10.23 -6.82
CA PRO A 144 0.29 11.26 -7.75
C PRO A 144 -0.44 10.63 -8.96
N PRO A 145 -1.34 11.36 -9.64
CA PRO A 145 -2.23 10.79 -10.66
C PRO A 145 -1.52 10.09 -11.81
N LEU A 146 -0.46 10.70 -12.34
CA LEU A 146 0.27 10.14 -13.48
C LEU A 146 0.95 8.81 -13.12
N LEU A 147 1.58 8.72 -11.93
CA LEU A 147 2.21 7.50 -11.47
C LEU A 147 1.16 6.42 -11.13
N ALA A 148 0.02 6.83 -10.59
CA ALA A 148 -1.11 5.95 -10.32
C ALA A 148 -1.67 5.34 -11.62
N PHE A 149 -1.83 6.15 -12.66
CA PHE A 149 -2.25 5.67 -13.98
C PHE A 149 -1.25 4.68 -14.58
N ALA A 150 0.06 4.99 -14.52
CA ALA A 150 1.10 4.09 -15.01
C ALA A 150 1.10 2.75 -14.25
N ALA A 151 0.96 2.76 -12.92
CA ALA A 151 0.86 1.55 -12.10
C ALA A 151 -0.38 0.73 -12.46
N TRP A 152 -1.52 1.39 -12.64
CA TRP A 152 -2.76 0.73 -13.09
C TRP A 152 -2.60 0.13 -14.49
N ALA A 153 -2.13 0.89 -15.46
CA ALA A 153 -1.91 0.40 -16.83
C ALA A 153 -0.97 -0.82 -16.85
N THR A 154 0.12 -0.78 -16.08
CA THR A 154 1.04 -1.91 -15.95
C THR A 154 0.35 -3.14 -15.34
N SER A 155 -0.60 -2.96 -14.41
CA SER A 155 -1.34 -4.08 -13.81
C SER A 155 -2.29 -4.77 -14.79
N CYS A 156 -2.74 -4.06 -15.83
CA CYS A 156 -3.61 -4.60 -16.88
C CYS A 156 -2.86 -5.37 -17.98
N LEU A 157 -1.52 -5.26 -18.04
CA LEU A 157 -0.74 -5.94 -19.09
C LEU A 157 -0.67 -7.45 -18.85
N PRO A 158 -0.61 -8.29 -19.91
CA PRO A 158 -0.25 -9.69 -19.80
C PRO A 158 1.11 -9.88 -19.10
N ALA A 159 1.27 -10.99 -18.37
CA ALA A 159 2.44 -11.22 -17.54
C ALA A 159 3.79 -11.07 -18.27
N PRO A 160 4.02 -11.66 -19.47
CA PRO A 160 5.29 -11.54 -20.18
C PRO A 160 5.64 -10.09 -20.57
N ILE A 161 4.62 -9.31 -20.97
CA ILE A 161 4.81 -7.91 -21.38
C ILE A 161 5.17 -7.07 -20.15
N ALA A 162 4.45 -7.22 -19.06
CA ALA A 162 4.73 -6.50 -17.82
C ALA A 162 6.12 -6.84 -17.28
N GLU A 163 6.52 -8.11 -17.28
CA GLU A 163 7.82 -8.57 -16.82
C GLU A 163 8.96 -7.92 -17.65
N PHE A 164 8.83 -7.86 -18.96
CA PHE A 164 9.81 -7.20 -19.83
C PHE A 164 10.06 -5.73 -19.45
N PHE A 165 9.02 -4.99 -19.08
CA PHE A 165 9.18 -3.60 -18.65
C PHE A 165 9.67 -3.49 -17.20
N LEU A 166 9.14 -4.31 -16.30
CA LEU A 166 9.41 -4.21 -14.86
C LEU A 166 10.82 -4.68 -14.49
N THR A 167 11.41 -5.61 -15.23
CA THR A 167 12.80 -6.05 -15.02
C THR A 167 13.83 -4.97 -15.37
N LYS A 168 13.45 -3.97 -16.17
CA LYS A 168 14.29 -2.82 -16.51
C LYS A 168 14.24 -1.69 -15.47
N LEU A 169 13.34 -1.78 -14.50
CA LEU A 169 13.26 -0.78 -13.43
C LEU A 169 14.49 -0.84 -12.53
N PRO A 170 14.92 0.31 -11.97
CA PRO A 170 16.04 0.36 -11.04
C PRO A 170 15.82 -0.60 -9.87
N LYS A 171 16.87 -1.35 -9.52
CA LYS A 171 16.84 -2.24 -8.36
C LYS A 171 16.93 -1.43 -7.08
N LYS A 172 16.12 -1.79 -6.10
CA LYS A 172 16.20 -1.23 -4.76
C LYS A 172 17.40 -1.88 -4.06
N GLY A 173 18.31 -1.06 -3.53
CA GLY A 173 19.40 -1.53 -2.69
C GLY A 173 18.88 -2.22 -1.41
N GLY A 174 19.62 -3.19 -0.90
CA GLY A 174 19.35 -3.82 0.39
C GLY A 174 19.81 -2.95 1.54
#